data_41287e962d486ce7b94b87c627b0732d
#
_entry.id   41287e962d486ce7b94b87c627b0732d
#
_cell.length_a   1.000
_cell.length_b   1.000
_cell.length_c   1.000
_cell.angle_alpha   90.00
_cell.angle_beta   90.00
_cell.angle_gamma   90.00
#
_symmetry.space_group_name_H-M   'P 1'
#
loop_
_entity.id
_entity.type
_entity.pdbx_description
1 polymer ?
#
loop_
_entity_poly.entity_id
_entity_poly.type
_entity_poly.pdbx_seq_one_letter_code
_entity_poly.pdbx_strand_id
1 'polypeptide(L)'
;KVKDEENAKAISLFPQVVSLSDAIEDDGKRLENLVRGIFAGNIFDLGSAQLAEVFSRDGMSFLASCQNLVPRPWVIDDLENFQAKWINKSWKKAVIFVDNSGADIILGILPFARELLRRGAQVVLAANELPSINDITCTELTEILSQLKDENGQLLGVDTSKLLIANSGNDLPVIDLSRVSQEL
;
A
#
# COMPACT_ATOMS: atom_id res chain seq x y z
N LYS A 1 -14.41 2.70 -14.80
CA LYS A 1 -13.71 3.61 -15.73
C LYS A 1 -12.74 4.55 -15.00
N VAL A 2 -13.15 5.31 -13.99
CA VAL A 2 -12.23 6.22 -13.26
C VAL A 2 -11.22 5.42 -12.44
N LYS A 3 -11.67 4.41 -11.66
CA LYS A 3 -10.79 3.49 -10.92
C LYS A 3 -9.75 2.82 -11.82
N ASP A 4 -10.15 2.36 -13.00
CA ASP A 4 -9.27 1.64 -13.93
C ASP A 4 -8.17 2.56 -14.47
N GLU A 5 -8.52 3.81 -14.80
CA GLU A 5 -7.57 4.82 -15.26
C GLU A 5 -6.53 5.16 -14.19
N GLU A 6 -6.95 5.24 -12.93
CA GLU A 6 -6.07 5.50 -11.79
C GLU A 6 -5.21 4.31 -11.42
N ASN A 7 -5.78 3.11 -11.42
CA ASN A 7 -5.02 1.88 -11.23
C ASN A 7 -3.92 1.76 -12.30
N ALA A 8 -4.25 2.00 -13.58
CA ALA A 8 -3.26 1.93 -14.67
C ALA A 8 -2.13 2.94 -14.48
N LYS A 9 -2.45 4.15 -14.02
CA LYS A 9 -1.48 5.20 -13.74
C LYS A 9 -0.58 4.84 -12.56
N ALA A 10 -1.16 4.38 -11.47
CA ALA A 10 -0.42 3.94 -10.29
C ALA A 10 0.47 2.74 -10.61
N ILE A 11 -0.01 1.75 -11.40
CA ILE A 11 0.79 0.61 -11.87
C ILE A 11 2.03 1.10 -12.63
N SER A 12 1.88 2.09 -13.50
CA SER A 12 3.01 2.63 -14.28
C SER A 12 4.08 3.29 -13.42
N LEU A 13 3.71 3.83 -12.26
CA LEU A 13 4.61 4.50 -11.30
C LEU A 13 5.23 3.55 -10.26
N PHE A 14 4.63 2.39 -10.06
CA PHE A 14 5.03 1.44 -9.03
C PHE A 14 6.53 1.08 -9.08
N PRO A 15 7.14 0.77 -10.24
CA PRO A 15 8.57 0.46 -10.31
C PRO A 15 9.47 1.60 -9.83
N GLN A 16 9.10 2.84 -10.12
CA GLN A 16 9.86 4.01 -9.69
C GLN A 16 9.77 4.22 -8.18
N VAL A 17 8.57 4.11 -7.61
CA VAL A 17 8.34 4.23 -6.15
C VAL A 17 9.14 3.19 -5.38
N VAL A 18 9.09 1.94 -5.85
CA VAL A 18 9.86 0.83 -5.23
C VAL A 18 11.36 1.07 -5.35
N SER A 19 11.86 1.46 -6.52
CA SER A 19 13.29 1.72 -6.74
C SER A 19 13.83 2.81 -5.81
N LEU A 20 13.06 3.89 -5.62
CA LEU A 20 13.44 4.98 -4.71
C LEU A 20 13.44 4.54 -3.23
N SER A 21 12.48 3.72 -2.86
CA SER A 21 12.45 3.14 -1.51
C SER A 21 13.61 2.18 -1.27
N ASP A 22 13.92 1.32 -2.24
CA ASP A 22 15.01 0.35 -2.15
C ASP A 22 16.40 1.01 -2.13
N ALA A 23 16.54 2.21 -2.71
CA ALA A 23 17.77 3.01 -2.66
C ALA A 23 18.09 3.57 -1.26
N ILE A 24 17.15 3.55 -0.33
CA ILE A 24 17.36 3.99 1.05
C ILE A 24 18.03 2.86 1.83
N GLU A 25 19.33 3.00 2.12
CA GLU A 25 20.11 1.97 2.82
C GLU A 25 19.71 1.81 4.29
N ASP A 26 19.37 2.91 4.97
CA ASP A 26 18.98 2.90 6.37
C ASP A 26 17.56 2.34 6.54
N ASP A 27 17.44 1.24 7.29
CA ASP A 27 16.17 0.53 7.51
C ASP A 27 15.09 1.40 8.19
N GLY A 28 15.49 2.27 9.12
CA GLY A 28 14.56 3.17 9.81
C GLY A 28 14.03 4.25 8.88
N LYS A 29 14.91 4.86 8.08
CA LYS A 29 14.53 5.87 7.09
C LYS A 29 13.68 5.25 5.97
N ARG A 30 14.02 4.05 5.55
CA ARG A 30 13.22 3.31 4.56
C ARG A 30 11.81 3.03 5.08
N LEU A 31 11.69 2.58 6.35
CA LEU A 31 10.39 2.41 6.99
C LEU A 31 9.60 3.72 7.05
N GLU A 32 10.23 4.83 7.46
CA GLU A 32 9.58 6.13 7.47
C GLU A 32 9.09 6.52 6.07
N ASN A 33 9.90 6.32 5.03
CA ASN A 33 9.51 6.59 3.65
C ASN A 33 8.30 5.75 3.22
N LEU A 34 8.26 4.46 3.58
CA LEU A 34 7.12 3.58 3.31
C LEU A 34 5.85 4.04 4.04
N VAL A 35 5.95 4.41 5.31
CA VAL A 35 4.81 4.93 6.09
C VAL A 35 4.30 6.25 5.48
N ARG A 36 5.21 7.15 5.07
CA ARG A 36 4.84 8.37 4.36
C ARG A 36 4.17 8.06 3.01
N GLY A 37 4.61 7.01 2.32
CA GLY A 37 3.99 6.52 1.09
C GLY A 37 2.53 6.09 1.31
N ILE A 38 2.23 5.40 2.42
CA ILE A 38 0.87 5.03 2.79
C ILE A 38 0.01 6.28 3.01
N PHE A 39 0.49 7.26 3.76
CA PHE A 39 -0.25 8.51 3.96
C PHE A 39 -0.46 9.29 2.66
N ALA A 40 0.56 9.35 1.81
CA ALA A 40 0.45 10.00 0.52
C ALA A 40 -0.59 9.31 -0.36
N GLY A 41 -0.56 7.98 -0.45
CA GLY A 41 -1.53 7.19 -1.19
C GLY A 41 -2.96 7.49 -0.79
N ASN A 42 -3.22 7.51 0.50
CA ASN A 42 -4.55 7.81 1.05
C ASN A 42 -5.00 9.26 0.79
N ILE A 43 -4.07 10.24 0.81
CA ILE A 43 -4.37 11.65 0.49
C ILE A 43 -4.68 11.82 -1.00
N PHE A 44 -4.01 11.05 -1.87
CA PHE A 44 -4.24 11.06 -3.32
C PHE A 44 -5.47 10.26 -3.76
N ASP A 45 -6.29 9.82 -2.82
CA ASP A 45 -7.56 9.21 -3.12
C ASP A 45 -8.48 10.16 -3.92
N LEU A 46 -9.27 9.56 -4.81
CA LEU A 46 -10.27 10.18 -5.71
C LEU A 46 -11.23 11.17 -5.07
N GLY A 47 -11.39 11.13 -3.76
CA GLY A 47 -12.24 12.06 -3.02
C GLY A 47 -11.81 13.53 -3.12
N SER A 48 -10.59 13.82 -3.59
CA SER A 48 -10.06 15.17 -3.75
C SER A 48 -9.80 15.51 -5.21
N ALA A 49 -10.81 16.06 -5.90
CA ALA A 49 -10.70 16.49 -7.30
C ALA A 49 -9.54 17.47 -7.54
N GLN A 50 -9.14 18.26 -6.55
CA GLN A 50 -8.01 19.20 -6.64
C GLN A 50 -6.65 18.48 -6.64
N LEU A 51 -6.55 17.36 -5.93
CA LEU A 51 -5.33 16.55 -5.87
C LEU A 51 -5.22 15.61 -7.08
N ALA A 52 -6.33 15.15 -7.63
CA ALA A 52 -6.35 14.37 -8.86
C ALA A 52 -5.76 15.15 -10.08
N GLU A 53 -5.97 16.47 -10.17
CA GLU A 53 -5.32 17.31 -11.19
C GLU A 53 -3.81 17.41 -11.02
N VAL A 54 -3.32 17.48 -9.79
CA VAL A 54 -1.88 17.53 -9.48
C VAL A 54 -1.24 16.18 -9.79
N PHE A 55 -1.89 15.07 -9.43
CA PHE A 55 -1.45 13.71 -9.76
C PHE A 55 -1.44 13.42 -11.27
N SER A 56 -2.34 14.08 -12.03
CA SER A 56 -2.42 13.88 -13.48
C SER A 56 -1.27 14.46 -14.25
N ARG A 57 -0.54 15.43 -13.71
CA ARG A 57 0.51 16.17 -14.43
C ARG A 57 1.88 15.52 -14.34
N ASP A 58 2.27 14.93 -13.20
CA ASP A 58 3.62 14.40 -13.01
C ASP A 58 3.64 13.26 -11.97
N GLY A 59 4.18 12.08 -12.31
CA GLY A 59 4.54 11.05 -11.35
C GLY A 59 5.51 11.54 -10.26
N MET A 60 6.21 12.62 -10.52
CA MET A 60 7.00 13.40 -9.57
C MET A 60 6.16 13.94 -8.40
N SER A 61 4.87 14.19 -8.58
CA SER A 61 4.05 14.78 -7.53
C SER A 61 3.75 13.81 -6.38
N PHE A 62 3.59 12.50 -6.64
CA PHE A 62 3.43 11.52 -5.56
C PHE A 62 4.69 11.46 -4.69
N LEU A 63 5.86 11.38 -5.29
CA LEU A 63 7.15 11.32 -4.58
C LEU A 63 7.45 12.61 -3.83
N ALA A 64 7.16 13.77 -4.45
CA ALA A 64 7.26 15.06 -3.79
C ALA A 64 6.27 15.18 -2.63
N SER A 65 5.09 14.59 -2.73
CA SER A 65 4.11 14.56 -1.65
C SER A 65 4.54 13.67 -0.49
N CYS A 66 5.17 12.54 -0.75
CA CYS A 66 5.77 11.73 0.33
C CYS A 66 6.79 12.53 1.14
N GLN A 67 7.56 13.40 0.47
CA GLN A 67 8.55 14.25 1.15
C GLN A 67 7.94 15.47 1.84
N ASN A 68 6.86 16.03 1.28
CA ASN A 68 6.19 17.24 1.77
C ASN A 68 4.96 16.98 2.64
N LEU A 69 4.67 15.72 2.94
CA LEU A 69 3.65 15.38 3.93
C LEU A 69 3.94 16.07 5.25
N VAL A 70 2.87 16.34 6.01
CA VAL A 70 2.89 17.00 7.33
C VAL A 70 4.17 16.63 8.09
N PRO A 71 5.00 17.64 8.47
CA PRO A 71 6.22 17.36 9.19
C PRO A 71 5.94 16.69 10.53
N ARG A 72 6.85 15.87 10.98
CA ARG A 72 6.81 15.28 12.33
C ARG A 72 7.18 16.34 13.38
N PRO A 73 6.69 16.23 14.64
CA PRO A 73 5.84 15.14 15.14
C PRO A 73 4.38 15.25 14.67
N TRP A 74 3.76 14.10 14.36
CA TRP A 74 2.32 14.03 14.10
C TRP A 74 1.52 14.13 15.42
N VAL A 75 0.19 14.33 15.33
CA VAL A 75 -0.68 14.42 16.52
C VAL A 75 -0.60 13.13 17.38
N ILE A 76 -0.51 11.97 16.72
CA ILE A 76 -0.16 10.69 17.33
C ILE A 76 1.02 10.17 16.53
N ASP A 77 2.20 10.08 17.14
CA ASP A 77 3.44 9.74 16.46
C ASP A 77 4.23 8.68 17.24
N ASP A 78 3.97 7.43 16.92
CA ASP A 78 4.67 6.27 17.47
C ASP A 78 5.72 5.69 16.50
N LEU A 79 6.12 6.46 15.47
CA LEU A 79 7.01 5.96 14.43
C LEU A 79 8.37 5.51 14.99
N GLU A 80 8.95 6.22 15.96
CA GLU A 80 10.22 5.84 16.58
C GLU A 80 10.11 4.50 17.32
N ASN A 81 9.00 4.27 18.03
CA ASN A 81 8.72 3.00 18.67
C ASN A 81 8.55 1.88 17.63
N PHE A 82 7.93 2.20 16.52
CA PHE A 82 7.75 1.25 15.41
C PHE A 82 9.10 0.94 14.75
N GLN A 83 9.94 1.95 14.48
CA GLN A 83 11.28 1.77 13.92
C GLN A 83 12.16 0.89 14.83
N ALA A 84 12.14 1.13 16.15
CA ALA A 84 12.87 0.31 17.10
C ALA A 84 12.43 -1.17 17.07
N LYS A 85 11.12 -1.41 16.97
CA LYS A 85 10.59 -2.78 16.81
C LYS A 85 10.93 -3.35 15.45
N TRP A 86 10.88 -2.54 14.38
CA TRP A 86 11.20 -2.93 13.01
C TRP A 86 12.62 -3.44 12.86
N ILE A 87 13.58 -2.78 13.47
CA ILE A 87 14.99 -3.17 13.45
C ILE A 87 15.24 -4.44 14.28
N ASN A 88 14.60 -4.55 15.44
CA ASN A 88 14.91 -5.58 16.43
C ASN A 88 14.03 -6.84 16.36
N LYS A 89 12.95 -6.80 15.58
CA LYS A 89 12.00 -7.93 15.46
C LYS A 89 11.71 -8.24 14.00
N SER A 90 11.63 -9.53 13.70
CA SER A 90 10.99 -10.03 12.48
C SER A 90 9.59 -10.54 12.82
N TRP A 91 8.57 -9.98 12.19
CA TRP A 91 7.21 -10.51 12.29
C TRP A 91 7.06 -11.72 11.39
N LYS A 92 6.41 -12.76 11.91
CA LYS A 92 6.11 -13.97 11.14
C LYS A 92 4.93 -13.76 10.20
N LYS A 93 3.95 -12.99 10.65
CA LYS A 93 2.71 -12.71 9.92
C LYS A 93 2.31 -11.25 10.09
N ALA A 94 1.74 -10.68 9.04
CA ALA A 94 1.13 -9.37 9.04
C ALA A 94 -0.21 -9.45 8.30
N VAL A 95 -1.24 -8.80 8.83
CA VAL A 95 -2.51 -8.59 8.16
C VAL A 95 -2.65 -7.09 7.92
N ILE A 96 -2.93 -6.71 6.68
CA ILE A 96 -3.16 -5.34 6.28
C ILE A 96 -4.58 -5.27 5.72
N PHE A 97 -5.45 -4.55 6.40
CA PHE A 97 -6.76 -4.20 5.86
C PHE A 97 -6.55 -3.08 4.85
N VAL A 98 -6.95 -3.32 3.63
CA VAL A 98 -6.78 -2.37 2.53
C VAL A 98 -8.06 -1.59 2.30
N ASP A 99 -7.92 -0.35 1.87
CA ASP A 99 -9.01 0.60 1.69
C ASP A 99 -9.18 0.93 0.20
N ASN A 100 -8.62 2.02 -0.28
CA ASN A 100 -8.90 2.56 -1.59
C ASN A 100 -8.08 1.91 -2.72
N SER A 101 -8.64 1.87 -3.91
CA SER A 101 -7.94 1.55 -5.16
C SER A 101 -7.01 2.70 -5.59
N GLY A 102 -6.23 2.51 -6.65
CA GLY A 102 -5.33 3.54 -7.18
C GLY A 102 -4.05 3.70 -6.36
N ALA A 103 -3.69 4.95 -6.06
CA ALA A 103 -2.45 5.28 -5.38
C ALA A 103 -2.34 4.68 -3.98
N ASP A 104 -3.43 4.58 -3.26
CA ASP A 104 -3.44 4.06 -1.89
C ASP A 104 -2.92 2.63 -1.84
N ILE A 105 -3.57 1.71 -2.53
CA ILE A 105 -3.14 0.31 -2.56
C ILE A 105 -1.82 0.14 -3.31
N ILE A 106 -1.66 0.74 -4.49
CA ILE A 106 -0.56 0.42 -5.41
C ILE A 106 0.74 1.12 -5.02
N LEU A 107 0.69 2.40 -4.64
CA LEU A 107 1.89 3.19 -4.34
C LEU A 107 2.14 3.33 -2.83
N GLY A 108 1.11 3.17 -2.01
CA GLY A 108 1.21 3.20 -0.55
C GLY A 108 1.41 1.81 0.06
N ILE A 109 0.39 0.97 -0.03
CA ILE A 109 0.34 -0.32 0.69
C ILE A 109 1.25 -1.38 0.07
N LEU A 110 1.23 -1.58 -1.25
CA LEU A 110 2.02 -2.65 -1.88
C LEU A 110 3.54 -2.51 -1.70
N PRO A 111 4.18 -1.33 -1.74
CA PRO A 111 5.58 -1.18 -1.39
C PRO A 111 5.89 -1.60 0.05
N PHE A 112 5.01 -1.26 1.00
CA PHE A 112 5.15 -1.67 2.40
C PHE A 112 4.95 -3.18 2.57
N ALA A 113 3.94 -3.76 1.95
CA ALA A 113 3.71 -5.22 1.94
C ALA A 113 4.91 -5.98 1.34
N ARG A 114 5.48 -5.46 0.24
CA ARG A 114 6.70 -6.00 -0.38
C ARG A 114 7.88 -5.98 0.58
N GLU A 115 8.06 -4.92 1.34
CA GLU A 115 9.13 -4.84 2.34
C GLU A 115 8.94 -5.86 3.47
N LEU A 116 7.72 -6.09 3.93
CA LEU A 116 7.39 -7.15 4.90
C LEU A 116 7.73 -8.54 4.35
N LEU A 117 7.39 -8.83 3.08
CA LEU A 117 7.74 -10.07 2.40
C LEU A 117 9.26 -10.24 2.30
N ARG A 118 9.99 -9.19 1.91
CA ARG A 118 11.46 -9.17 1.83
C ARG A 118 12.10 -9.50 3.17
N ARG A 119 11.47 -9.11 4.27
CA ARG A 119 11.89 -9.44 5.64
C ARG A 119 11.41 -10.82 6.12
N GLY A 120 10.76 -11.58 5.26
CA GLY A 120 10.36 -12.98 5.50
C GLY A 120 8.99 -13.18 6.13
N ALA A 121 8.22 -12.12 6.35
CA ALA A 121 6.86 -12.23 6.88
C ALA A 121 5.90 -12.86 5.85
N GLN A 122 4.91 -13.59 6.33
CA GLN A 122 3.70 -13.86 5.58
C GLN A 122 2.80 -12.62 5.65
N VAL A 123 2.31 -12.16 4.51
CA VAL A 123 1.46 -10.96 4.42
C VAL A 123 0.08 -11.35 3.90
N VAL A 124 -0.95 -10.93 4.60
CA VAL A 124 -2.34 -11.05 4.18
C VAL A 124 -2.87 -9.65 3.90
N LEU A 125 -3.33 -9.42 2.67
CA LEU A 125 -4.07 -8.23 2.29
C LEU A 125 -5.56 -8.55 2.37
N ALA A 126 -6.24 -7.93 3.32
CA ALA A 126 -7.67 -8.13 3.55
C ALA A 126 -8.45 -7.02 2.84
N ALA A 127 -9.16 -7.37 1.77
CA ALA A 127 -9.93 -6.45 0.95
C ALA A 127 -11.44 -6.72 1.07
N ASN A 128 -12.27 -5.77 0.67
CA ASN A 128 -13.71 -5.94 0.62
C ASN A 128 -14.13 -7.01 -0.41
N GLU A 129 -15.24 -7.68 -0.12
CA GLU A 129 -15.84 -8.63 -1.07
C GLU A 129 -16.55 -7.91 -2.21
N LEU A 130 -17.33 -6.89 -1.86
CA LEU A 130 -18.15 -6.11 -2.78
C LEU A 130 -17.63 -4.67 -2.90
N PRO A 131 -17.85 -4.03 -4.05
CA PRO A 131 -17.48 -2.63 -4.24
C PRO A 131 -18.18 -1.71 -3.24
N SER A 132 -17.44 -0.83 -2.61
CA SER A 132 -17.94 0.23 -1.75
C SER A 132 -17.21 1.51 -2.09
N ILE A 133 -17.88 2.50 -2.65
CA ILE A 133 -17.31 3.76 -3.14
C ILE A 133 -16.10 3.49 -4.07
N ASN A 134 -14.88 3.79 -3.62
CA ASN A 134 -13.62 3.56 -4.32
C ASN A 134 -12.74 2.48 -3.65
N ASP A 135 -13.28 1.79 -2.65
CA ASP A 135 -12.58 0.69 -1.97
C ASP A 135 -12.19 -0.39 -2.98
N ILE A 136 -11.03 -0.98 -2.74
CA ILE A 136 -10.57 -2.10 -3.57
C ILE A 136 -11.23 -3.41 -3.12
N THR A 137 -11.65 -4.20 -4.08
CA THR A 137 -12.17 -5.55 -3.83
C THR A 137 -11.09 -6.61 -3.95
N CYS A 138 -11.32 -7.80 -3.39
CA CYS A 138 -10.43 -8.95 -3.54
C CYS A 138 -10.14 -9.28 -5.01
N THR A 139 -11.17 -9.19 -5.87
CA THR A 139 -11.04 -9.47 -7.30
C THR A 139 -10.13 -8.44 -7.98
N GLU A 140 -10.39 -7.14 -7.77
CA GLU A 140 -9.59 -6.05 -8.33
C GLU A 140 -8.13 -6.12 -7.84
N LEU A 141 -7.92 -6.41 -6.56
CA LEU A 141 -6.58 -6.55 -5.99
C LEU A 141 -5.81 -7.73 -6.60
N THR A 142 -6.50 -8.84 -6.86
CA THR A 142 -5.92 -10.00 -7.54
C THR A 142 -5.49 -9.64 -8.97
N GLU A 143 -6.31 -8.89 -9.70
CA GLU A 143 -6.01 -8.43 -11.05
C GLU A 143 -4.81 -7.47 -11.07
N ILE A 144 -4.75 -6.52 -10.14
CA ILE A 144 -3.62 -5.59 -9.99
C ILE A 144 -2.33 -6.35 -9.71
N LEU A 145 -2.35 -7.28 -8.76
CA LEU A 145 -1.17 -8.08 -8.43
C LEU A 145 -0.72 -8.95 -9.61
N SER A 146 -1.65 -9.45 -10.41
CA SER A 146 -1.30 -10.22 -11.61
C SER A 146 -0.57 -9.39 -12.66
N GLN A 147 -0.87 -8.08 -12.75
CA GLN A 147 -0.21 -7.16 -13.66
C GLN A 147 1.16 -6.67 -13.14
N LEU A 148 1.36 -6.63 -11.83
CA LEU A 148 2.59 -6.16 -11.19
C LEU A 148 3.64 -7.25 -11.01
N LYS A 149 3.22 -8.52 -10.94
CA LYS A 149 4.13 -9.67 -10.82
C LYS A 149 4.78 -10.00 -12.16
N ASP A 150 6.04 -10.37 -12.10
CA ASP A 150 6.74 -10.93 -13.24
C ASP A 150 6.33 -12.40 -13.51
N GLU A 151 6.88 -13.00 -14.57
CA GLU A 151 6.64 -14.39 -14.97
C GLU A 151 7.05 -15.43 -13.90
N ASN A 152 7.91 -15.06 -12.96
CA ASN A 152 8.32 -15.89 -11.83
C ASN A 152 7.46 -15.66 -10.58
N GLY A 153 6.41 -14.84 -10.68
CA GLY A 153 5.55 -14.49 -9.56
C GLY A 153 6.20 -13.55 -8.53
N GLN A 154 7.25 -12.82 -8.94
CA GLN A 154 7.94 -11.88 -8.08
C GLN A 154 7.40 -10.46 -8.27
N LEU A 155 7.37 -9.71 -7.18
CA LEU A 155 7.03 -8.30 -7.17
C LEU A 155 8.31 -7.48 -7.11
N LEU A 156 8.83 -7.10 -8.29
CA LEU A 156 10.12 -6.41 -8.44
C LEU A 156 11.25 -7.10 -7.63
N GLY A 157 11.48 -8.36 -7.92
CA GLY A 157 12.55 -9.17 -7.32
C GLY A 157 12.27 -9.71 -5.92
N VAL A 158 11.05 -9.53 -5.40
CA VAL A 158 10.63 -10.12 -4.11
C VAL A 158 9.62 -11.24 -4.36
N ASP A 159 9.91 -12.43 -3.83
CA ASP A 159 9.02 -13.58 -3.89
C ASP A 159 7.69 -13.30 -3.18
N THR A 160 6.58 -13.60 -3.86
CA THR A 160 5.23 -13.39 -3.36
C THR A 160 4.53 -14.67 -2.93
N SER A 161 5.22 -15.78 -2.77
CA SER A 161 4.63 -17.05 -2.31
C SER A 161 3.97 -16.95 -0.93
N LYS A 162 4.40 -15.98 -0.11
CA LYS A 162 3.83 -15.67 1.20
C LYS A 162 2.86 -14.49 1.21
N LEU A 163 2.48 -13.98 0.04
CA LEU A 163 1.47 -12.93 -0.10
C LEU A 163 0.10 -13.57 -0.38
N LEU A 164 -0.83 -13.33 0.51
CA LEU A 164 -2.20 -13.83 0.40
C LEU A 164 -3.17 -12.66 0.27
N ILE A 165 -4.24 -12.85 -0.48
CA ILE A 165 -5.41 -11.98 -0.49
C ILE A 165 -6.52 -12.72 0.25
N ALA A 166 -7.18 -12.04 1.18
CA ALA A 166 -8.31 -12.57 1.91
C ALA A 166 -9.50 -11.61 1.85
N ASN A 167 -10.68 -12.18 1.90
CA ASN A 167 -11.91 -11.41 2.04
C ASN A 167 -12.02 -10.87 3.47
N SER A 168 -12.21 -9.57 3.64
CA SER A 168 -12.39 -8.96 4.97
C SER A 168 -13.71 -9.38 5.65
N GLY A 169 -14.69 -9.83 4.88
CA GLY A 169 -16.05 -10.08 5.35
C GLY A 169 -16.92 -8.82 5.40
N ASN A 170 -16.39 -7.69 4.94
CA ASN A 170 -17.07 -6.39 4.92
C ASN A 170 -17.39 -5.98 3.49
N ASP A 171 -18.49 -5.23 3.37
CA ASP A 171 -18.98 -4.58 2.15
C ASP A 171 -19.26 -3.08 2.37
N LEU A 172 -18.70 -2.52 3.44
CA LEU A 172 -18.90 -1.13 3.87
C LEU A 172 -17.58 -0.34 3.71
N PRO A 173 -17.67 1.00 3.59
CA PRO A 173 -16.49 1.85 3.46
C PRO A 173 -15.65 1.96 4.75
N VAL A 174 -16.05 1.29 5.82
CA VAL A 174 -15.30 1.15 7.08
C VAL A 174 -15.31 -0.29 7.54
N ILE A 175 -14.17 -0.78 7.99
CA ILE A 175 -14.03 -2.16 8.44
C ILE A 175 -14.63 -2.32 9.83
N ASP A 176 -15.66 -3.16 9.92
CA ASP A 176 -16.20 -3.62 11.20
C ASP A 176 -15.47 -4.89 11.65
N LEU A 177 -14.52 -4.74 12.55
CA LEU A 177 -13.73 -5.86 13.08
C LEU A 177 -14.55 -6.91 13.84
N SER A 178 -15.79 -6.59 14.20
CA SER A 178 -16.70 -7.58 14.83
C SER A 178 -17.30 -8.55 13.80
N ARG A 179 -17.17 -8.24 12.51
CA ARG A 179 -17.75 -8.99 11.38
C ARG A 179 -16.68 -9.48 10.40
N VAL A 180 -15.47 -9.69 10.88
CA VAL A 180 -14.36 -10.21 10.07
C VAL A 180 -14.69 -11.62 9.57
N SER A 181 -14.28 -11.94 8.36
CA SER A 181 -14.46 -13.27 7.78
C SER A 181 -13.74 -14.37 8.57
N GLN A 182 -14.13 -15.62 8.34
CA GLN A 182 -13.44 -16.77 8.96
C GLN A 182 -12.05 -17.05 8.34
N GLU A 183 -11.71 -16.39 7.23
CA GLU A 183 -10.40 -16.53 6.59
C GLU A 183 -9.30 -15.74 7.32
N LEU A 184 -9.69 -14.71 8.05
CA LEU A 184 -8.81 -13.81 8.80
C LEU A 184 -8.72 -14.20 10.28
#